data_18e52f0b068a4e83df48f82fc10da5c2
#
_entry.id   18e52f0b068a4e83df48f82fc10da5c2
#
_cell.length_a   1.000
_cell.length_b   1.000
_cell.length_c   1.000
_cell.angle_alpha   90.00
_cell.angle_beta   90.00
_cell.angle_gamma   90.00
#
_symmetry.space_group_name_H-M   'P 1'
#
loop_
_entity.id
_entity.type
_entity.pdbx_description
1 polymer ?
#
loop_
_entity_poly.entity_id
_entity_poly.type
_entity_poly.pdbx_seq_one_letter_code
_entity_poly.pdbx_strand_id
1 'polypeptide(L)'
;MKKIAIRAGLVSVIATFYVNSAWAILPIEHWQQPSGAQVWLVHSPSIPMVDVQLQFDGGSRRDPVGQEGLANATALMMGKGIQAAQGQKPLDENALGQAWADLGASLEASAGNDSFSFSLRSLTQPALLAQVTALASRQIAQPLWDGKVWQRERQRWTAGLAEADTRPGTVAGKAFAQAVYGGHPYGRFTTAQTLAQIDIPAMQAFYRQTVQPCRAKVSVVGALDKAQTDALVTQLLQRLPQSGTCPALPAVAEVPPLTQAQDIRIPFAAAQAQIIVGQPGIRRSDPDFLALLLGDHILGGGGFTSRLMEEVREKRGLTYGISSSLAPGLHAGAFTIGLKTRPDQAEQALAITRQVLADFIAHGPTEAELQAAKDNLIGGFALRLDSNRKLLGNVANIAWNDLPLDYLDHWTHRLQALTVADVRSALQRHWQPDRLVTVVLGAQAPSTPSAPSATEQEKQP
;
A
#
# COMPACT_ATOMS: atom_id res chain seq x y z
N MET A 1 -34.01 -49.33 -71.54
CA MET A 1 -33.28 -49.40 -70.25
C MET A 1 -32.39 -48.17 -70.10
N LYS A 2 -32.85 -47.12 -69.37
CA LYS A 2 -32.12 -45.87 -69.16
C LYS A 2 -31.50 -45.93 -67.77
N LYS A 3 -30.17 -45.80 -67.67
CA LYS A 3 -29.43 -45.72 -66.43
C LYS A 3 -29.47 -44.27 -65.95
N ILE A 4 -30.01 -44.02 -64.76
CA ILE A 4 -30.00 -42.75 -64.09
C ILE A 4 -28.74 -42.73 -63.18
N ALA A 5 -27.83 -41.80 -63.44
CA ALA A 5 -26.64 -41.52 -62.59
C ALA A 5 -27.00 -40.44 -61.54
N ILE A 6 -26.96 -40.83 -60.26
CA ILE A 6 -27.14 -39.91 -59.13
C ILE A 6 -25.77 -39.28 -58.83
N ARG A 7 -25.65 -37.97 -59.01
CA ARG A 7 -24.50 -37.15 -58.54
C ARG A 7 -24.75 -36.73 -57.09
N ALA A 8 -23.95 -37.25 -56.14
CA ALA A 8 -23.91 -36.79 -54.78
C ALA A 8 -23.06 -35.52 -54.72
N GLY A 9 -23.68 -34.39 -54.42
CA GLY A 9 -23.01 -33.12 -54.17
C GLY A 9 -22.52 -33.06 -52.69
N LEU A 10 -21.21 -32.98 -52.54
CA LEU A 10 -20.57 -32.75 -51.23
C LEU A 10 -20.72 -31.26 -50.87
N VAL A 11 -21.56 -30.94 -49.88
CA VAL A 11 -21.65 -29.57 -49.30
C VAL A 11 -20.62 -29.47 -48.19
N SER A 12 -19.48 -28.80 -48.47
CA SER A 12 -18.50 -28.40 -47.44
C SER A 12 -19.04 -27.25 -46.62
N VAL A 13 -19.43 -27.53 -45.39
CA VAL A 13 -19.75 -26.47 -44.40
C VAL A 13 -18.43 -25.92 -43.84
N ILE A 14 -18.02 -24.74 -44.30
CA ILE A 14 -16.91 -23.99 -43.71
C ILE A 14 -17.46 -23.34 -42.45
N ALA A 15 -17.14 -23.92 -41.29
CA ALA A 15 -17.37 -23.31 -39.98
C ALA A 15 -16.37 -22.18 -39.77
N THR A 16 -16.79 -20.93 -40.01
CA THR A 16 -16.02 -19.73 -39.66
C THR A 16 -16.05 -19.58 -38.15
N PHE A 17 -14.95 -19.92 -37.48
CA PHE A 17 -14.72 -19.58 -36.09
C PHE A 17 -14.47 -18.06 -36.00
N TYR A 18 -15.48 -17.33 -35.61
CA TYR A 18 -15.29 -15.95 -35.13
C TYR A 18 -14.53 -16.02 -33.80
N VAL A 19 -13.23 -15.79 -33.85
CA VAL A 19 -12.46 -15.49 -32.66
C VAL A 19 -12.95 -14.10 -32.19
N ASN A 20 -13.87 -14.10 -31.25
CA ASN A 20 -14.17 -12.88 -30.50
C ASN A 20 -12.89 -12.49 -29.75
N SER A 21 -12.13 -11.56 -30.32
CA SER A 21 -11.09 -10.83 -29.60
C SER A 21 -11.81 -10.03 -28.52
N ALA A 22 -11.90 -10.58 -27.32
CA ALA A 22 -12.26 -9.82 -26.14
C ALA A 22 -11.20 -8.72 -26.01
N TRP A 23 -11.57 -7.50 -26.36
CA TRP A 23 -10.70 -6.34 -26.14
C TRP A 23 -10.53 -6.21 -24.64
N ALA A 24 -9.27 -6.29 -24.17
CA ALA A 24 -8.92 -5.98 -22.79
C ALA A 24 -9.49 -4.59 -22.46
N ILE A 25 -10.14 -4.45 -21.30
CA ILE A 25 -10.67 -3.15 -20.83
C ILE A 25 -9.53 -2.14 -20.75
N LEU A 26 -8.32 -2.63 -20.45
CA LEU A 26 -7.08 -1.86 -20.35
C LEU A 26 -5.92 -2.69 -20.89
N PRO A 27 -5.56 -2.54 -22.17
CA PRO A 27 -4.43 -3.26 -22.76
C PRO A 27 -3.12 -2.76 -22.12
N ILE A 28 -2.57 -3.56 -21.20
CA ILE A 28 -1.26 -3.30 -20.61
C ILE A 28 -0.21 -3.94 -21.52
N GLU A 29 0.62 -3.13 -22.15
CA GLU A 29 1.82 -3.60 -22.85
C GLU A 29 2.96 -3.78 -21.85
N HIS A 30 3.68 -4.90 -21.94
CA HIS A 30 4.83 -5.20 -21.08
C HIS A 30 6.03 -5.64 -21.90
N TRP A 31 7.22 -5.12 -21.55
CA TRP A 31 8.48 -5.54 -22.12
C TRP A 31 9.66 -5.28 -21.19
N GLN A 32 10.80 -5.88 -21.48
CA GLN A 32 12.05 -5.63 -20.79
C GLN A 32 13.00 -4.84 -21.69
N GLN A 33 13.63 -3.80 -21.13
CA GLN A 33 14.67 -3.02 -21.80
C GLN A 33 16.05 -3.71 -21.73
N PRO A 34 17.02 -3.37 -22.62
CA PRO A 34 18.39 -3.85 -22.53
C PRO A 34 19.08 -3.57 -21.18
N SER A 35 18.68 -2.51 -20.47
CA SER A 35 19.12 -2.19 -19.12
C SER A 35 18.66 -3.19 -18.06
N GLY A 36 17.74 -4.09 -18.39
CA GLY A 36 17.02 -4.99 -17.48
C GLY A 36 15.75 -4.39 -16.88
N ALA A 37 15.49 -3.10 -17.06
CA ALA A 37 14.27 -2.45 -16.58
C ALA A 37 13.03 -3.09 -17.23
N GLN A 38 12.02 -3.38 -16.43
CA GLN A 38 10.74 -3.90 -16.91
C GLN A 38 9.75 -2.74 -17.01
N VAL A 39 9.02 -2.66 -18.12
CA VAL A 39 8.13 -1.55 -18.44
C VAL A 39 6.71 -2.05 -18.67
N TRP A 40 5.74 -1.41 -18.01
CA TRP A 40 4.29 -1.61 -18.21
C TRP A 40 3.70 -0.31 -18.72
N LEU A 41 3.03 -0.36 -19.87
CA LEU A 41 2.41 0.80 -20.52
C LEU A 41 0.91 0.60 -20.68
N VAL A 42 0.15 1.61 -20.29
CA VAL A 42 -1.23 1.84 -20.76
C VAL A 42 -1.26 3.11 -21.60
N HIS A 43 -1.47 2.95 -22.90
CA HIS A 43 -1.65 4.07 -23.81
C HIS A 43 -3.00 4.72 -23.60
N SER A 44 -3.01 5.98 -23.15
CA SER A 44 -4.22 6.78 -22.86
C SER A 44 -4.10 8.17 -23.50
N PRO A 45 -4.45 8.33 -24.80
CA PRO A 45 -4.19 9.54 -25.57
C PRO A 45 -5.20 10.66 -25.35
N SER A 46 -6.26 10.46 -24.57
CA SER A 46 -7.34 11.43 -24.38
C SER A 46 -6.89 12.77 -23.80
N ILE A 47 -5.84 12.78 -23.01
CA ILE A 47 -5.22 13.97 -22.43
C ILE A 47 -3.72 13.94 -22.79
N PRO A 48 -3.13 15.06 -23.34
CA PRO A 48 -1.74 15.09 -23.77
C PRO A 48 -0.77 15.17 -22.58
N MET A 49 -0.83 14.17 -21.70
CA MET A 49 0.03 14.06 -20.51
C MET A 49 0.46 12.62 -20.26
N VAL A 50 1.52 12.47 -19.49
CA VAL A 50 2.05 11.20 -19.05
C VAL A 50 2.31 11.20 -17.55
N ASP A 51 1.93 10.11 -16.91
CA ASP A 51 2.28 9.75 -15.55
C ASP A 51 3.20 8.53 -15.57
N VAL A 52 4.33 8.60 -14.87
CA VAL A 52 5.33 7.53 -14.77
C VAL A 52 5.61 7.23 -13.32
N GLN A 53 5.66 5.96 -12.98
CA GLN A 53 6.14 5.49 -11.67
C GLN A 53 7.30 4.51 -11.87
N LEU A 54 8.48 4.87 -11.34
CA LEU A 54 9.62 3.97 -11.25
C LEU A 54 9.66 3.39 -9.85
N GLN A 55 9.69 2.07 -9.72
CA GLN A 55 9.74 1.37 -8.43
C GLN A 55 10.98 0.49 -8.37
N PHE A 56 11.65 0.52 -7.22
CA PHE A 56 12.84 -0.26 -6.92
C PHE A 56 12.65 -0.98 -5.58
N ASP A 57 13.20 -2.16 -5.45
CA ASP A 57 13.22 -2.92 -4.21
C ASP A 57 14.18 -2.26 -3.20
N GLY A 58 13.71 -1.20 -2.55
CA GLY A 58 14.48 -0.30 -1.69
C GLY A 58 13.61 0.38 -0.63
N GLY A 59 12.53 -0.25 -0.19
CA GLY A 59 11.67 0.25 0.89
C GLY A 59 12.30 0.08 2.28
N SER A 60 11.62 0.61 3.30
CA SER A 60 12.10 0.62 4.69
C SER A 60 12.36 -0.76 5.29
N ARG A 61 11.79 -1.84 4.72
CA ARG A 61 12.12 -3.21 5.12
C ARG A 61 13.59 -3.58 4.87
N ARG A 62 14.30 -2.76 4.07
CA ARG A 62 15.73 -2.92 3.79
C ARG A 62 16.62 -2.00 4.62
N ASP A 63 16.04 -1.20 5.49
CA ASP A 63 16.82 -0.38 6.42
C ASP A 63 17.65 -1.31 7.34
N PRO A 64 18.94 -1.04 7.51
CA PRO A 64 19.74 -1.77 8.50
C PRO A 64 19.17 -1.57 9.91
N VAL A 65 19.35 -2.57 10.76
CA VAL A 65 19.00 -2.48 12.18
C VAL A 65 19.75 -1.30 12.82
N GLY A 66 19.03 -0.42 13.50
CA GLY A 66 19.56 0.81 14.09
C GLY A 66 19.63 2.01 13.14
N GLN A 67 19.28 1.83 11.86
CA GLN A 67 19.14 2.91 10.87
C GLN A 67 17.73 2.95 10.27
N GLU A 68 16.73 2.57 11.04
CA GLU A 68 15.32 2.66 10.62
C GLU A 68 14.97 4.12 10.23
N GLY A 69 14.48 4.29 9.03
CA GLY A 69 14.24 5.57 8.39
C GLY A 69 15.22 5.90 7.26
N LEU A 70 16.23 5.05 6.99
CA LEU A 70 17.26 5.29 5.96
C LEU A 70 16.64 5.42 4.55
N ALA A 71 15.73 4.54 4.17
CA ALA A 71 15.03 4.62 2.89
C ALA A 71 14.26 5.93 2.74
N ASN A 72 13.53 6.32 3.79
CA ASN A 72 12.75 7.56 3.80
C ASN A 72 13.64 8.82 3.80
N ALA A 73 14.76 8.80 4.56
CA ALA A 73 15.74 9.87 4.55
C ALA A 73 16.38 10.03 3.17
N THR A 74 16.71 8.90 2.52
CA THR A 74 17.24 8.87 1.16
C THR A 74 16.23 9.47 0.17
N ALA A 75 14.97 9.08 0.24
CA ALA A 75 13.91 9.62 -0.63
C ALA A 75 13.70 11.12 -0.41
N LEU A 76 13.70 11.58 0.83
CA LEU A 76 13.61 13.01 1.18
C LEU A 76 14.72 13.81 0.52
N MET A 77 15.96 13.31 0.57
CA MET A 77 17.13 14.02 0.01
C MET A 77 17.13 14.09 -1.52
N MET A 78 16.38 13.25 -2.23
CA MET A 78 16.21 13.33 -3.68
C MET A 78 15.61 14.65 -4.15
N GLY A 79 14.77 15.30 -3.34
CA GLY A 79 14.15 16.60 -3.65
C GLY A 79 14.95 17.81 -3.17
N LYS A 80 16.16 17.61 -2.60
CA LYS A 80 16.92 18.69 -1.94
C LYS A 80 18.03 19.28 -2.81
N GLY A 81 18.01 19.00 -4.10
CA GLY A 81 18.93 19.59 -5.06
C GLY A 81 19.65 18.57 -5.93
N ILE A 82 20.37 19.07 -6.92
CA ILE A 82 21.11 18.29 -7.94
C ILE A 82 22.55 18.79 -8.02
N GLN A 83 23.50 17.86 -8.13
CA GLN A 83 24.93 18.18 -8.28
C GLN A 83 25.26 18.84 -9.65
N ALA A 84 26.36 19.59 -9.69
CA ALA A 84 26.95 20.03 -10.94
C ALA A 84 27.46 18.82 -11.75
N ALA A 85 27.19 18.80 -13.03
CA ALA A 85 27.71 17.77 -13.92
C ALA A 85 27.79 18.27 -15.39
N GLN A 86 28.85 17.91 -16.10
CA GLN A 86 28.96 18.13 -17.54
C GLN A 86 28.62 19.56 -18.00
N GLY A 87 29.20 20.58 -17.34
CA GLY A 87 28.97 21.98 -17.67
C GLY A 87 27.65 22.59 -17.17
N GLN A 88 26.81 21.80 -16.49
CA GLN A 88 25.57 22.27 -15.86
C GLN A 88 25.84 22.67 -14.40
N LYS A 89 25.30 23.83 -14.00
CA LYS A 89 25.41 24.31 -12.62
C LYS A 89 24.62 23.39 -11.66
N PRO A 90 25.02 23.30 -10.37
CA PRO A 90 24.22 22.64 -9.36
C PRO A 90 22.92 23.41 -9.16
N LEU A 91 21.88 22.71 -8.76
CA LEU A 91 20.63 23.31 -8.30
C LEU A 91 20.45 22.99 -6.83
N ASP A 92 20.22 24.00 -6.01
CA ASP A 92 19.76 23.81 -4.64
C ASP A 92 18.27 23.46 -4.60
N GLU A 93 17.71 23.28 -3.41
CA GLU A 93 16.31 22.93 -3.20
C GLU A 93 15.33 23.93 -3.86
N ASN A 94 15.62 25.24 -3.74
CA ASN A 94 14.75 26.28 -4.28
C ASN A 94 14.86 26.37 -5.82
N ALA A 95 16.07 26.33 -6.34
CA ALA A 95 16.30 26.35 -7.79
C ALA A 95 15.72 25.10 -8.48
N LEU A 96 15.80 23.94 -7.82
CA LEU A 96 15.17 22.71 -8.31
C LEU A 96 13.64 22.84 -8.32
N GLY A 97 13.04 23.35 -7.22
CA GLY A 97 11.61 23.61 -7.15
C GLY A 97 11.12 24.57 -8.22
N GLN A 98 11.87 25.66 -8.47
CA GLN A 98 11.57 26.62 -9.53
C GLN A 98 11.67 25.97 -10.92
N ALA A 99 12.71 25.16 -11.17
CA ALA A 99 12.86 24.47 -12.46
C ALA A 99 11.70 23.53 -12.78
N TRP A 100 11.17 22.82 -11.78
CA TRP A 100 9.96 21.99 -11.92
C TRP A 100 8.72 22.83 -12.17
N ALA A 101 8.55 23.94 -11.43
CA ALA A 101 7.42 24.84 -11.59
C ALA A 101 7.38 25.48 -13.00
N ASP A 102 8.53 25.92 -13.51
CA ASP A 102 8.66 26.51 -14.84
C ASP A 102 8.27 25.52 -15.97
N LEU A 103 8.49 24.22 -15.73
CA LEU A 103 8.09 23.14 -16.65
C LEU A 103 6.64 22.69 -16.48
N GLY A 104 5.92 23.16 -15.45
CA GLY A 104 4.56 22.66 -15.13
C GLY A 104 4.52 21.15 -14.89
N ALA A 105 5.63 20.58 -14.44
CA ALA A 105 5.84 19.15 -14.22
C ALA A 105 6.27 18.88 -12.79
N SER A 106 6.30 17.60 -12.38
CA SER A 106 6.77 17.22 -11.06
C SER A 106 7.51 15.88 -11.08
N LEU A 107 8.55 15.77 -10.25
CA LEU A 107 9.19 14.49 -9.90
C LEU A 107 9.30 14.41 -8.37
N GLU A 108 8.66 13.40 -7.80
CA GLU A 108 8.68 13.14 -6.37
C GLU A 108 9.32 11.78 -6.09
N ALA A 109 10.15 11.72 -5.05
CA ALA A 109 10.69 10.47 -4.53
C ALA A 109 10.01 10.11 -3.21
N SER A 110 9.75 8.83 -3.01
CA SER A 110 9.14 8.31 -1.77
C SER A 110 9.66 6.91 -1.47
N ALA A 111 9.59 6.53 -0.19
CA ALA A 111 9.86 5.16 0.23
C ALA A 111 8.68 4.64 1.05
N GLY A 112 8.14 3.48 0.64
CA GLY A 112 7.19 2.70 1.41
C GLY A 112 7.88 1.57 2.16
N ASN A 113 7.11 0.60 2.64
CA ASN A 113 7.68 -0.59 3.27
C ASN A 113 8.52 -1.41 2.28
N ASP A 114 8.02 -1.60 1.06
CA ASP A 114 8.60 -2.52 0.08
C ASP A 114 9.40 -1.83 -1.01
N SER A 115 9.02 -0.63 -1.42
CA SER A 115 9.61 0.04 -2.57
C SER A 115 10.14 1.43 -2.28
N PHE A 116 11.23 1.78 -2.97
CA PHE A 116 11.66 3.13 -3.22
C PHE A 116 11.13 3.54 -4.59
N SER A 117 10.47 4.67 -4.72
CA SER A 117 9.79 5.07 -5.96
C SER A 117 10.02 6.52 -6.34
N PHE A 118 10.00 6.75 -7.67
CA PHE A 118 9.87 8.07 -8.25
C PHE A 118 8.56 8.16 -9.01
N SER A 119 7.83 9.26 -8.82
CA SER A 119 6.61 9.57 -9.55
C SER A 119 6.82 10.83 -10.37
N LEU A 120 6.73 10.70 -11.70
CA LEU A 120 6.88 11.79 -12.67
C LEU A 120 5.51 12.08 -13.31
N ARG A 121 5.17 13.36 -13.42
CA ARG A 121 4.02 13.84 -14.20
C ARG A 121 4.44 14.96 -15.12
N SER A 122 4.02 14.90 -16.39
CA SER A 122 4.31 15.92 -17.40
C SER A 122 3.27 15.96 -18.52
N LEU A 123 3.21 17.06 -19.24
CA LEU A 123 2.61 17.08 -20.56
C LEU A 123 3.52 16.36 -21.57
N THR A 124 2.92 15.88 -22.69
CA THR A 124 3.64 15.10 -23.72
C THR A 124 4.09 15.94 -24.92
N GLN A 125 4.03 17.28 -24.84
CA GLN A 125 4.60 18.14 -25.87
C GLN A 125 6.10 17.85 -26.03
N PRO A 126 6.62 17.51 -27.23
CA PRO A 126 7.96 16.95 -27.39
C PRO A 126 9.09 17.80 -26.79
N ALA A 127 9.09 19.13 -27.02
CA ALA A 127 10.11 20.01 -26.49
C ALA A 127 10.08 20.13 -24.96
N LEU A 128 8.88 20.16 -24.37
CA LEU A 128 8.69 20.20 -22.92
C LEU A 128 9.08 18.86 -22.28
N LEU A 129 8.58 17.75 -22.82
CA LEU A 129 8.88 16.42 -22.33
C LEU A 129 10.40 16.13 -22.35
N ALA A 130 11.12 16.58 -23.38
CA ALA A 130 12.56 16.45 -23.45
C ALA A 130 13.27 17.18 -22.29
N GLN A 131 12.84 18.41 -21.96
CA GLN A 131 13.38 19.18 -20.83
C GLN A 131 13.05 18.53 -19.48
N VAL A 132 11.80 18.09 -19.30
CA VAL A 132 11.34 17.35 -18.11
C VAL A 132 12.17 16.09 -17.92
N THR A 133 12.36 15.31 -18.97
CA THR A 133 13.13 14.05 -18.91
C THR A 133 14.58 14.30 -18.57
N ALA A 134 15.20 15.36 -19.15
CA ALA A 134 16.57 15.73 -18.84
C ALA A 134 16.75 16.14 -17.37
N LEU A 135 15.82 16.94 -16.82
CA LEU A 135 15.84 17.35 -15.42
C LEU A 135 15.61 16.13 -14.49
N ALA A 136 14.60 15.29 -14.80
CA ALA A 136 14.31 14.08 -14.04
C ALA A 136 15.49 13.12 -14.00
N SER A 137 16.12 12.84 -15.15
CA SER A 137 17.30 11.97 -15.24
C SER A 137 18.47 12.48 -14.40
N ARG A 138 18.67 13.81 -14.35
CA ARG A 138 19.69 14.42 -13.47
C ARG A 138 19.33 14.26 -11.99
N GLN A 139 18.09 14.55 -11.61
CA GLN A 139 17.65 14.46 -10.22
C GLN A 139 17.72 13.01 -9.71
N ILE A 140 17.34 12.05 -10.53
CA ILE A 140 17.45 10.63 -10.20
C ILE A 140 18.92 10.21 -10.02
N ALA A 141 19.82 10.62 -10.91
CA ALA A 141 21.18 10.10 -10.92
C ALA A 141 22.19 10.92 -10.07
N GLN A 142 21.93 12.20 -9.85
CA GLN A 142 22.91 13.16 -9.31
C GLN A 142 22.33 14.03 -8.18
N PRO A 143 21.68 13.46 -7.16
CA PRO A 143 21.17 14.23 -6.03
C PRO A 143 22.33 14.94 -5.29
N LEU A 144 22.03 16.11 -4.71
CA LEU A 144 23.05 16.98 -4.15
C LEU A 144 23.75 16.42 -2.90
N TRP A 145 23.05 15.67 -2.07
CA TRP A 145 23.56 15.08 -0.84
C TRP A 145 24.21 16.10 0.12
N ASP A 146 23.58 17.26 0.31
CA ASP A 146 24.09 18.31 1.20
C ASP A 146 23.93 17.94 2.67
N GLY A 147 25.04 17.83 3.38
CA GLY A 147 25.05 17.48 4.81
C GLY A 147 24.39 18.51 5.72
N LYS A 148 24.42 19.82 5.36
CA LYS A 148 23.73 20.87 6.14
C LYS A 148 22.22 20.77 5.95
N VAL A 149 21.77 20.49 4.73
CA VAL A 149 20.35 20.24 4.45
C VAL A 149 19.89 19.00 5.21
N TRP A 150 20.67 17.92 5.21
CA TRP A 150 20.33 16.73 5.99
C TRP A 150 20.23 17.02 7.50
N GLN A 151 21.16 17.78 8.07
CA GLN A 151 21.08 18.15 9.49
C GLN A 151 19.78 18.91 9.82
N ARG A 152 19.41 19.88 8.96
CA ARG A 152 18.15 20.63 9.11
C ARG A 152 16.93 19.69 9.05
N GLU A 153 16.86 18.83 8.06
CA GLU A 153 15.73 17.91 7.88
C GLU A 153 15.66 16.88 9.00
N ARG A 154 16.80 16.35 9.45
CA ARG A 154 16.89 15.45 10.59
C ARG A 154 16.35 16.08 11.88
N GLN A 155 16.71 17.34 12.14
CA GLN A 155 16.18 18.07 13.31
C GLN A 155 14.66 18.24 13.23
N ARG A 156 14.14 18.64 12.07
CA ARG A 156 12.69 18.75 11.83
C ARG A 156 11.98 17.41 12.04
N TRP A 157 12.53 16.36 11.48
CA TRP A 157 11.95 15.03 11.59
C TRP A 157 11.98 14.51 13.03
N THR A 158 13.10 14.73 13.75
CA THR A 158 13.20 14.37 15.17
C THR A 158 12.16 15.11 16.02
N ALA A 159 11.95 16.40 15.79
CA ALA A 159 10.92 17.16 16.48
C ALA A 159 9.50 16.63 16.15
N GLY A 160 9.25 16.31 14.88
CA GLY A 160 7.98 15.72 14.46
C GLY A 160 7.72 14.34 15.07
N LEU A 161 8.75 13.50 15.27
CA LEU A 161 8.61 12.21 15.96
C LEU A 161 8.26 12.42 17.44
N ALA A 162 8.92 13.35 18.12
CA ALA A 162 8.61 13.67 19.52
C ALA A 162 7.17 14.16 19.67
N GLU A 163 6.70 15.01 18.76
CA GLU A 163 5.29 15.44 18.73
C GLU A 163 4.34 14.27 18.44
N ALA A 164 4.68 13.41 17.45
CA ALA A 164 3.85 12.27 17.11
C ALA A 164 3.68 11.29 18.29
N ASP A 165 4.69 11.14 19.13
CA ASP A 165 4.67 10.25 20.31
C ASP A 165 3.80 10.82 21.46
N THR A 166 3.32 12.05 21.37
CA THR A 166 2.29 12.59 22.28
C THR A 166 0.86 12.21 21.84
N ARG A 167 0.69 11.64 20.65
CA ARG A 167 -0.64 11.29 20.10
C ARG A 167 -1.00 9.85 20.47
N PRO A 168 -2.15 9.62 21.14
CA PRO A 168 -2.60 8.29 21.55
C PRO A 168 -2.59 7.25 20.43
N GLY A 169 -3.11 7.61 19.25
CA GLY A 169 -3.17 6.72 18.10
C GLY A 169 -1.79 6.30 17.57
N THR A 170 -0.79 7.19 17.61
CA THR A 170 0.59 6.87 17.22
C THR A 170 1.20 5.86 18.19
N VAL A 171 1.06 6.07 19.48
CA VAL A 171 1.59 5.17 20.52
C VAL A 171 0.95 3.79 20.41
N ALA A 172 -0.39 3.75 20.32
CA ALA A 172 -1.11 2.49 20.15
C ALA A 172 -0.73 1.76 18.85
N GLY A 173 -0.62 2.48 17.73
CA GLY A 173 -0.23 1.91 16.44
C GLY A 173 1.19 1.33 16.43
N LYS A 174 2.16 2.02 17.06
CA LYS A 174 3.52 1.50 17.20
C LYS A 174 3.54 0.22 18.04
N ALA A 175 2.88 0.20 19.19
CA ALA A 175 2.78 -0.97 20.06
C ALA A 175 2.15 -2.16 19.32
N PHE A 176 1.06 -1.91 18.59
CA PHE A 176 0.39 -2.92 17.77
C PHE A 176 1.30 -3.50 16.69
N ALA A 177 1.95 -2.65 15.88
CA ALA A 177 2.80 -3.12 14.80
C ALA A 177 4.03 -3.88 15.30
N GLN A 178 4.66 -3.45 16.40
CA GLN A 178 5.73 -4.20 17.04
C GLN A 178 5.28 -5.59 17.47
N ALA A 179 4.10 -5.71 18.06
CA ALA A 179 3.56 -6.99 18.50
C ALA A 179 3.14 -7.89 17.33
N VAL A 180 2.51 -7.34 16.30
CA VAL A 180 2.03 -8.10 15.14
C VAL A 180 3.19 -8.61 14.29
N TYR A 181 4.20 -7.78 14.04
CA TYR A 181 5.28 -8.12 13.14
C TYR A 181 6.51 -8.74 13.84
N GLY A 182 6.59 -8.66 15.18
CA GLY A 182 7.71 -9.17 15.92
C GLY A 182 9.05 -8.61 15.45
N GLY A 183 10.00 -9.48 15.11
CA GLY A 183 11.31 -9.08 14.57
C GLY A 183 11.32 -8.68 13.08
N HIS A 184 10.20 -8.84 12.35
CA HIS A 184 10.14 -8.51 10.95
C HIS A 184 10.29 -6.99 10.72
N PRO A 185 10.96 -6.55 9.64
CA PRO A 185 11.19 -5.13 9.34
C PRO A 185 9.92 -4.25 9.28
N TYR A 186 8.77 -4.81 8.94
CA TYR A 186 7.50 -4.06 8.93
C TYR A 186 7.08 -3.51 10.31
N GLY A 187 7.57 -4.12 11.40
CA GLY A 187 7.34 -3.66 12.77
C GLY A 187 8.37 -2.67 13.30
N ARG A 188 9.35 -2.26 12.50
CA ARG A 188 10.39 -1.33 12.92
C ARG A 188 9.99 0.10 12.60
N PHE A 189 10.35 1.01 13.50
CA PHE A 189 10.02 2.43 13.37
C PHE A 189 11.25 3.30 13.43
N THR A 190 11.20 4.38 12.68
CA THR A 190 12.14 5.50 12.80
C THR A 190 12.02 6.13 14.19
N THR A 191 13.14 6.33 14.86
CA THR A 191 13.26 7.01 16.15
C THR A 191 14.31 8.12 16.07
N ALA A 192 14.35 8.99 17.05
CA ALA A 192 15.43 10.00 17.16
C ALA A 192 16.81 9.32 17.21
N GLN A 193 16.92 8.17 17.87
CA GLN A 193 18.17 7.42 17.97
C GLN A 193 18.59 6.83 16.61
N THR A 194 17.67 6.22 15.86
CA THR A 194 18.00 5.64 14.55
C THR A 194 18.30 6.73 13.52
N LEU A 195 17.58 7.87 13.56
CA LEU A 195 17.90 9.03 12.72
C LEU A 195 19.30 9.61 13.00
N ALA A 196 19.77 9.56 14.25
CA ALA A 196 21.10 10.02 14.61
C ALA A 196 22.22 9.16 13.98
N GLN A 197 21.93 7.91 13.63
CA GLN A 197 22.87 6.98 12.98
C GLN A 197 22.86 7.08 11.44
N ILE A 198 21.96 7.90 10.87
CA ILE A 198 21.84 8.08 9.41
C ILE A 198 22.68 9.27 8.99
N ASP A 199 23.61 9.04 8.07
CA ASP A 199 24.45 10.05 7.45
C ASP A 199 24.39 10.00 5.91
N ILE A 200 25.03 10.95 5.24
CA ILE A 200 25.06 11.01 3.77
C ILE A 200 25.74 9.77 3.15
N PRO A 201 26.89 9.27 3.65
CA PRO A 201 27.48 8.04 3.15
C PRO A 201 26.54 6.83 3.20
N ALA A 202 25.78 6.66 4.29
CA ALA A 202 24.79 5.58 4.42
C ALA A 202 23.67 5.70 3.37
N MET A 203 23.11 6.90 3.18
CA MET A 203 22.11 7.17 2.13
C MET A 203 22.63 6.87 0.74
N GLN A 204 23.85 7.30 0.42
CA GLN A 204 24.49 7.05 -0.87
C GLN A 204 24.74 5.56 -1.11
N ALA A 205 25.17 4.83 -0.07
CA ALA A 205 25.37 3.39 -0.15
C ALA A 205 24.04 2.65 -0.40
N PHE A 206 23.01 2.99 0.37
CA PHE A 206 21.66 2.46 0.21
C PHE A 206 21.11 2.73 -1.21
N TYR A 207 21.24 3.99 -1.68
CA TYR A 207 20.78 4.39 -3.00
C TYR A 207 21.46 3.61 -4.12
N ARG A 208 22.80 3.53 -4.09
CA ARG A 208 23.58 2.76 -5.09
C ARG A 208 23.23 1.28 -5.11
N GLN A 209 22.91 0.70 -3.95
CA GLN A 209 22.55 -0.71 -3.84
C GLN A 209 21.15 -1.01 -4.38
N THR A 210 20.19 -0.13 -4.14
CA THR A 210 18.77 -0.38 -4.39
C THR A 210 18.28 0.20 -5.72
N VAL A 211 18.72 1.42 -6.09
CA VAL A 211 18.27 2.13 -7.28
C VAL A 211 19.21 1.84 -8.46
N GLN A 212 18.92 0.73 -9.14
CA GLN A 212 19.67 0.27 -10.30
C GLN A 212 18.72 0.01 -11.48
N PRO A 213 19.08 0.33 -12.74
CA PRO A 213 18.22 0.15 -13.91
C PRO A 213 17.67 -1.27 -14.03
N CYS A 214 18.51 -2.29 -13.79
CA CYS A 214 18.11 -3.70 -13.89
C CYS A 214 17.06 -4.15 -12.87
N ARG A 215 16.77 -3.35 -11.84
CA ARG A 215 15.75 -3.60 -10.80
C ARG A 215 14.50 -2.76 -10.99
N ALA A 216 14.51 -1.85 -11.96
CA ALA A 216 13.40 -0.93 -12.15
C ALA A 216 12.17 -1.66 -12.67
N LYS A 217 11.05 -1.51 -11.98
CA LYS A 217 9.70 -1.75 -12.48
C LYS A 217 9.10 -0.40 -12.80
N VAL A 218 8.84 -0.14 -14.09
CA VAL A 218 8.41 1.17 -14.59
C VAL A 218 7.00 1.06 -15.12
N SER A 219 6.07 1.74 -14.50
CA SER A 219 4.68 1.84 -14.95
C SER A 219 4.44 3.19 -15.60
N VAL A 220 3.81 3.20 -16.76
CA VAL A 220 3.55 4.41 -17.57
C VAL A 220 2.09 4.41 -18.00
N VAL A 221 1.42 5.53 -17.81
CA VAL A 221 0.06 5.78 -18.29
C VAL A 221 0.00 7.15 -18.95
N GLY A 222 -0.47 7.22 -20.17
CA GLY A 222 -0.65 8.52 -20.83
C GLY A 222 -0.56 8.47 -22.34
N ALA A 223 -0.41 9.66 -22.95
CA ALA A 223 -0.42 9.88 -24.39
C ALA A 223 0.96 9.64 -25.02
N LEU A 224 1.59 8.50 -24.73
CA LEU A 224 2.82 8.02 -25.37
C LEU A 224 2.60 6.61 -25.91
N ASP A 225 3.09 6.35 -27.10
CA ASP A 225 3.15 5.00 -27.64
C ASP A 225 4.34 4.22 -27.05
N LYS A 226 4.46 2.95 -27.44
CA LYS A 226 5.52 2.04 -26.95
C LYS A 226 6.94 2.57 -27.24
N ALA A 227 7.18 3.06 -28.45
CA ALA A 227 8.52 3.56 -28.85
C ALA A 227 8.90 4.84 -28.08
N GLN A 228 7.95 5.76 -27.93
CA GLN A 228 8.13 6.97 -27.14
C GLN A 228 8.35 6.65 -25.66
N THR A 229 7.60 5.71 -25.12
CA THR A 229 7.74 5.24 -23.74
C THR A 229 9.08 4.57 -23.51
N ASP A 230 9.53 3.72 -24.43
CA ASP A 230 10.84 3.07 -24.35
C ASP A 230 11.99 4.08 -24.34
N ALA A 231 11.93 5.08 -25.22
CA ALA A 231 12.88 6.18 -25.26
C ALA A 231 12.87 7.02 -23.97
N LEU A 232 11.69 7.34 -23.44
CA LEU A 232 11.54 8.07 -22.17
C LEU A 232 12.20 7.33 -21.02
N VAL A 233 11.87 6.04 -20.84
CA VAL A 233 12.41 5.21 -19.74
C VAL A 233 13.93 5.06 -19.89
N THR A 234 14.43 4.84 -21.11
CA THR A 234 15.87 4.80 -21.38
C THR A 234 16.55 6.09 -20.92
N GLN A 235 16.01 7.25 -21.29
CA GLN A 235 16.58 8.55 -20.90
C GLN A 235 16.52 8.81 -19.40
N LEU A 236 15.45 8.41 -18.72
CA LEU A 236 15.31 8.54 -17.25
C LEU A 236 16.40 7.75 -16.51
N LEU A 237 16.74 6.56 -17.01
CA LEU A 237 17.66 5.63 -16.35
C LEU A 237 19.10 5.70 -16.84
N GLN A 238 19.39 6.35 -17.98
CA GLN A 238 20.71 6.30 -18.64
C GLN A 238 21.88 6.84 -17.81
N ARG A 239 21.61 7.75 -16.86
CA ARG A 239 22.65 8.35 -16.00
C ARG A 239 22.93 7.53 -14.74
N LEU A 240 22.08 6.54 -14.43
CA LEU A 240 22.36 5.58 -13.37
C LEU A 240 23.47 4.62 -13.81
N PRO A 241 24.26 4.09 -12.86
CA PRO A 241 25.30 3.11 -13.18
C PRO A 241 24.71 1.91 -13.93
N GLN A 242 25.22 1.65 -15.13
CA GLN A 242 24.85 0.48 -15.92
C GLN A 242 25.77 -0.67 -15.52
N SER A 243 25.27 -1.62 -14.74
CA SER A 243 26.02 -2.82 -14.40
C SER A 243 25.55 -3.97 -15.31
N GLY A 244 26.50 -4.70 -15.89
CA GLY A 244 26.19 -5.89 -16.70
C GLY A 244 25.60 -7.05 -15.87
N THR A 245 25.62 -6.95 -14.55
CA THR A 245 25.07 -7.92 -13.60
C THR A 245 24.11 -7.20 -12.64
N CYS A 246 23.03 -7.87 -12.26
CA CYS A 246 22.06 -7.39 -11.27
C CYS A 246 22.14 -8.28 -10.02
N PRO A 247 23.05 -8.00 -9.05
CA PRO A 247 23.24 -8.85 -7.90
C PRO A 247 21.95 -8.95 -7.07
N ALA A 248 21.57 -10.13 -6.65
CA ALA A 248 20.39 -10.30 -5.81
C ALA A 248 20.54 -9.49 -4.50
N LEU A 249 19.44 -8.85 -4.08
CA LEU A 249 19.40 -8.24 -2.75
C LEU A 249 19.18 -9.33 -1.69
N PRO A 250 19.66 -9.12 -0.46
CA PRO A 250 19.42 -10.07 0.64
C PRO A 250 17.92 -10.38 0.78
N ALA A 251 17.61 -11.65 0.98
CA ALA A 251 16.21 -12.05 1.22
C ALA A 251 15.72 -11.48 2.56
N VAL A 252 14.47 -11.01 2.57
CA VAL A 252 13.75 -10.64 3.79
C VAL A 252 12.88 -11.83 4.17
N ALA A 253 12.96 -12.26 5.41
CA ALA A 253 12.13 -13.36 5.91
C ALA A 253 10.64 -12.97 5.89
N GLU A 254 9.76 -13.96 5.88
CA GLU A 254 8.32 -13.72 5.97
C GLU A 254 7.92 -13.31 7.40
N VAL A 255 6.81 -12.58 7.52
CA VAL A 255 6.21 -12.26 8.81
C VAL A 255 5.79 -13.56 9.51
N PRO A 256 6.29 -13.82 10.72
CA PRO A 256 5.92 -15.05 11.43
C PRO A 256 4.46 -14.99 11.89
N PRO A 257 3.73 -16.11 11.87
CA PRO A 257 2.39 -16.16 12.45
C PRO A 257 2.46 -15.98 13.98
N LEU A 258 1.39 -15.41 14.55
CA LEU A 258 1.27 -15.35 16.00
C LEU A 258 1.06 -16.76 16.59
N THR A 259 1.77 -17.08 17.64
CA THR A 259 1.64 -18.36 18.35
C THR A 259 0.63 -18.31 19.50
N GLN A 260 0.37 -17.11 20.02
CA GLN A 260 -0.57 -16.86 21.13
C GLN A 260 -1.15 -15.45 21.04
N ALA A 261 -2.26 -15.22 21.73
CA ALA A 261 -2.82 -13.88 21.90
C ALA A 261 -1.88 -12.98 22.72
N GLN A 262 -1.89 -11.68 22.40
CA GLN A 262 -1.16 -10.67 23.16
C GLN A 262 -2.12 -9.56 23.54
N ASP A 263 -2.20 -9.20 24.81
CA ASP A 263 -3.01 -8.10 25.33
C ASP A 263 -2.10 -7.02 25.94
N ILE A 264 -2.06 -5.86 25.31
CA ILE A 264 -1.17 -4.75 25.64
C ILE A 264 -2.00 -3.60 26.15
N ARG A 265 -1.83 -3.26 27.44
CA ARG A 265 -2.53 -2.17 28.12
C ARG A 265 -1.55 -1.02 28.37
N ILE A 266 -1.84 0.15 27.77
CA ILE A 266 -0.98 1.32 27.87
C ILE A 266 -1.71 2.42 28.64
N PRO A 267 -1.23 2.75 29.86
CA PRO A 267 -1.73 3.92 30.57
C PRO A 267 -1.43 5.20 29.77
N PHE A 268 -2.45 6.00 29.53
CA PHE A 268 -2.28 7.24 28.78
C PHE A 268 -3.42 8.22 29.16
N ALA A 269 -3.07 9.46 29.44
CA ALA A 269 -4.05 10.51 29.70
C ALA A 269 -4.65 10.99 28.38
N ALA A 270 -5.81 10.45 28.01
CA ALA A 270 -6.52 10.83 26.79
C ALA A 270 -8.02 10.92 27.03
N ALA A 271 -8.70 11.81 26.30
CA ALA A 271 -10.16 11.93 26.34
C ALA A 271 -10.89 10.69 25.78
N GLN A 272 -10.20 9.91 24.95
CA GLN A 272 -10.73 8.68 24.36
C GLN A 272 -9.69 7.56 24.44
N ALA A 273 -10.12 6.38 24.82
CA ALA A 273 -9.33 5.17 24.69
C ALA A 273 -9.17 4.80 23.22
N GLN A 274 -7.95 4.34 22.86
CA GLN A 274 -7.65 3.75 21.55
C GLN A 274 -7.63 2.24 21.66
N ILE A 275 -8.35 1.55 20.79
CA ILE A 275 -8.36 0.09 20.74
C ILE A 275 -7.94 -0.34 19.33
N ILE A 276 -6.95 -1.22 19.26
CA ILE A 276 -6.52 -1.86 18.02
C ILE A 276 -6.47 -3.36 18.26
N VAL A 277 -7.17 -4.12 17.40
CA VAL A 277 -7.19 -5.58 17.43
C VAL A 277 -6.77 -6.08 16.07
N GLY A 278 -5.93 -7.12 16.01
CA GLY A 278 -5.55 -7.69 14.71
C GLY A 278 -4.43 -8.72 14.80
N GLN A 279 -3.92 -9.09 13.64
CA GLN A 279 -2.91 -10.12 13.47
C GLN A 279 -2.16 -9.93 12.15
N PRO A 280 -1.07 -10.69 11.86
CA PRO A 280 -0.54 -10.79 10.51
C PRO A 280 -1.64 -11.25 9.54
N GLY A 281 -1.75 -10.59 8.42
CA GLY A 281 -2.70 -10.91 7.35
C GLY A 281 -2.07 -11.80 6.29
N ILE A 282 -2.12 -11.35 5.03
CA ILE A 282 -1.66 -12.11 3.86
C ILE A 282 -0.73 -11.28 2.98
N ARG A 283 -0.02 -11.95 2.05
CA ARG A 283 0.66 -11.29 0.93
C ARG A 283 -0.35 -10.80 -0.11
N ARG A 284 0.04 -9.81 -0.90
CA ARG A 284 -0.81 -9.31 -1.99
C ARG A 284 -1.05 -10.35 -3.10
N SER A 285 -0.13 -11.28 -3.29
CA SER A 285 -0.23 -12.37 -4.26
C SER A 285 -1.01 -13.59 -3.76
N ASP A 286 -1.54 -13.56 -2.54
CA ASP A 286 -2.30 -14.68 -1.98
C ASP A 286 -3.57 -14.95 -2.80
N PRO A 287 -3.87 -16.21 -3.15
CA PRO A 287 -5.07 -16.55 -3.92
C PRO A 287 -6.38 -16.18 -3.22
N ASP A 288 -6.40 -16.16 -1.88
CA ASP A 288 -7.56 -15.77 -1.08
C ASP A 288 -7.77 -14.26 -0.94
N PHE A 289 -6.90 -13.44 -1.55
CA PHE A 289 -6.95 -11.98 -1.43
C PHE A 289 -8.34 -11.40 -1.72
N LEU A 290 -9.02 -11.83 -2.81
CA LEU A 290 -10.32 -11.27 -3.17
C LEU A 290 -11.43 -11.71 -2.20
N ALA A 291 -11.37 -12.94 -1.70
CA ALA A 291 -12.32 -13.42 -0.69
C ALA A 291 -12.16 -12.68 0.64
N LEU A 292 -10.91 -12.45 1.07
CA LEU A 292 -10.62 -11.66 2.27
C LEU A 292 -10.92 -10.17 2.10
N LEU A 293 -10.76 -9.62 0.88
CA LEU A 293 -11.16 -8.25 0.56
C LEU A 293 -12.68 -8.05 0.73
N LEU A 294 -13.48 -9.01 0.23
CA LEU A 294 -14.93 -9.02 0.46
C LEU A 294 -15.28 -9.19 1.93
N GLY A 295 -14.61 -10.12 2.62
CA GLY A 295 -14.77 -10.33 4.04
C GLY A 295 -14.46 -9.09 4.87
N ASP A 296 -13.33 -8.43 4.60
CA ASP A 296 -12.97 -7.18 5.27
C ASP A 296 -13.98 -6.06 4.97
N HIS A 297 -14.44 -5.93 3.72
CA HIS A 297 -15.45 -4.95 3.34
C HIS A 297 -16.74 -5.13 4.15
N ILE A 298 -17.22 -6.35 4.29
CA ILE A 298 -18.44 -6.66 5.04
C ILE A 298 -18.24 -6.47 6.55
N LEU A 299 -17.07 -6.86 7.07
CA LEU A 299 -16.78 -6.76 8.49
C LEU A 299 -16.69 -5.31 8.97
N GLY A 300 -15.84 -4.48 8.32
CA GLY A 300 -15.56 -3.12 8.78
C GLY A 300 -15.06 -2.15 7.71
N GLY A 301 -14.64 -2.65 6.54
CA GLY A 301 -14.11 -1.83 5.44
C GLY A 301 -15.18 -1.10 4.63
N GLY A 302 -16.43 -1.56 4.64
CA GLY A 302 -17.56 -0.99 3.89
C GLY A 302 -18.22 0.23 4.54
N GLY A 303 -17.62 0.81 5.57
CA GLY A 303 -18.14 2.01 6.23
C GLY A 303 -19.43 1.73 7.03
N PHE A 304 -20.43 2.59 6.90
CA PHE A 304 -21.64 2.55 7.74
C PHE A 304 -22.49 1.28 7.59
N THR A 305 -22.37 0.55 6.50
CA THR A 305 -23.11 -0.69 6.24
C THR A 305 -22.40 -1.93 6.74
N SER A 306 -21.22 -1.79 7.37
CA SER A 306 -20.42 -2.90 7.86
C SER A 306 -20.93 -3.41 9.22
N ARG A 307 -20.69 -4.70 9.50
CA ARG A 307 -21.13 -5.34 10.76
C ARG A 307 -20.57 -4.64 12.01
N LEU A 308 -19.31 -4.25 12.00
CA LEU A 308 -18.70 -3.56 13.13
C LEU A 308 -19.37 -2.21 13.39
N MET A 309 -19.68 -1.44 12.34
CA MET A 309 -20.40 -0.17 12.50
C MET A 309 -21.81 -0.38 13.04
N GLU A 310 -22.54 -1.36 12.51
CA GLU A 310 -23.88 -1.68 12.98
C GLU A 310 -23.87 -2.11 14.45
N GLU A 311 -23.01 -3.08 14.82
CA GLU A 311 -23.03 -3.69 16.14
C GLU A 311 -22.44 -2.81 17.25
N VAL A 312 -21.34 -2.09 16.97
CA VAL A 312 -20.61 -1.34 17.99
C VAL A 312 -21.09 0.11 18.07
N ARG A 313 -21.39 0.72 16.93
CA ARG A 313 -21.83 2.12 16.85
C ARG A 313 -23.35 2.25 16.87
N GLU A 314 -24.06 1.71 15.86
CA GLU A 314 -25.48 2.01 15.68
C GLU A 314 -26.35 1.40 16.80
N LYS A 315 -26.12 0.13 17.12
CA LYS A 315 -26.93 -0.57 18.14
C LYS A 315 -26.55 -0.21 19.58
N ARG A 316 -25.28 0.16 19.86
CA ARG A 316 -24.77 0.30 21.23
C ARG A 316 -24.18 1.66 21.57
N GLY A 317 -23.92 2.51 20.58
CA GLY A 317 -23.35 3.85 20.80
C GLY A 317 -21.97 3.86 21.45
N LEU A 318 -21.20 2.78 21.34
CA LEU A 318 -19.92 2.63 22.04
C LEU A 318 -18.77 3.40 21.37
N THR A 319 -18.93 3.79 20.12
CA THR A 319 -17.89 4.51 19.35
C THR A 319 -18.53 5.48 18.37
N TYR A 320 -17.79 6.51 17.98
CA TYR A 320 -18.15 7.33 16.82
C TYR A 320 -17.83 6.62 15.49
N GLY A 321 -16.80 5.77 15.48
CA GLY A 321 -16.42 5.00 14.31
C GLY A 321 -15.52 3.84 14.64
N ILE A 322 -15.74 2.74 13.94
CA ILE A 322 -14.95 1.52 13.96
C ILE A 322 -14.77 1.04 12.53
N SER A 323 -13.59 0.53 12.21
CA SER A 323 -13.32 -0.01 10.88
C SER A 323 -12.35 -1.18 10.96
N SER A 324 -12.39 -2.04 9.95
CA SER A 324 -11.33 -3.01 9.69
C SER A 324 -10.58 -2.67 8.42
N SER A 325 -9.38 -3.21 8.29
CA SER A 325 -8.55 -3.06 7.09
C SER A 325 -7.60 -4.23 6.94
N LEU A 326 -7.40 -4.64 5.69
CA LEU A 326 -6.39 -5.61 5.27
C LEU A 326 -5.33 -4.88 4.44
N ALA A 327 -4.07 -4.93 4.85
CA ALA A 327 -2.97 -4.20 4.22
C ALA A 327 -1.91 -5.15 3.64
N PRO A 328 -2.21 -5.92 2.58
CA PRO A 328 -1.27 -6.89 2.02
C PRO A 328 -0.10 -6.20 1.30
N GLY A 329 1.11 -6.72 1.50
CA GLY A 329 2.35 -6.28 0.84
C GLY A 329 3.06 -7.42 0.11
N LEU A 330 4.35 -7.26 -0.15
CA LEU A 330 5.21 -8.36 -0.61
C LEU A 330 5.32 -9.46 0.45
N HIS A 331 5.24 -9.09 1.72
CA HIS A 331 5.10 -9.98 2.87
C HIS A 331 3.70 -9.84 3.47
N ALA A 332 3.34 -10.72 4.39
CA ALA A 332 2.06 -10.65 5.08
C ALA A 332 1.94 -9.31 5.82
N GLY A 333 1.11 -8.43 5.30
CA GLY A 333 0.74 -7.20 6.00
C GLY A 333 -0.27 -7.49 7.11
N ALA A 334 -0.67 -6.48 7.88
CA ALA A 334 -1.60 -6.70 8.98
C ALA A 334 -3.07 -6.67 8.54
N PHE A 335 -3.87 -7.53 9.18
CA PHE A 335 -5.30 -7.31 9.35
C PHE A 335 -5.51 -6.55 10.67
N THR A 336 -6.29 -5.48 10.64
CA THR A 336 -6.51 -4.62 11.81
C THR A 336 -7.97 -4.22 11.95
N ILE A 337 -8.46 -4.15 13.18
CA ILE A 337 -9.70 -3.45 13.57
C ILE A 337 -9.30 -2.31 14.50
N GLY A 338 -9.76 -1.10 14.21
CA GLY A 338 -9.45 0.09 15.01
C GLY A 338 -10.70 0.85 15.41
N LEU A 339 -10.77 1.27 16.68
CA LEU A 339 -11.82 2.14 17.19
C LEU A 339 -11.33 3.08 18.29
N LYS A 340 -12.12 4.12 18.53
CA LYS A 340 -11.96 5.04 19.65
C LYS A 340 -13.24 5.06 20.46
N THR A 341 -13.13 5.04 21.79
CA THR A 341 -14.31 5.02 22.68
C THR A 341 -14.03 5.81 23.97
N ARG A 342 -15.03 6.01 24.77
CA ARG A 342 -14.84 6.55 26.11
C ARG A 342 -14.01 5.58 26.96
N PRO A 343 -13.11 6.09 27.84
CA PRO A 343 -12.26 5.25 28.66
C PRO A 343 -13.01 4.21 29.52
N ASP A 344 -14.17 4.58 30.05
CA ASP A 344 -15.04 3.73 30.86
C ASP A 344 -15.79 2.66 30.06
N GLN A 345 -15.87 2.79 28.75
CA GLN A 345 -16.56 1.84 27.83
C GLN A 345 -15.57 0.95 27.06
N ALA A 346 -14.27 1.10 27.26
CA ALA A 346 -13.25 0.43 26.44
C ALA A 346 -13.37 -1.09 26.48
N GLU A 347 -13.57 -1.68 27.67
CA GLU A 347 -13.68 -3.13 27.81
C GLU A 347 -14.95 -3.68 27.16
N GLN A 348 -16.07 -2.97 27.28
CA GLN A 348 -17.33 -3.36 26.62
C GLN A 348 -17.19 -3.28 25.10
N ALA A 349 -16.63 -2.19 24.58
CA ALA A 349 -16.42 -2.02 23.14
C ALA A 349 -15.47 -3.11 22.57
N LEU A 350 -14.40 -3.44 23.31
CA LEU A 350 -13.48 -4.50 22.93
C LEU A 350 -14.16 -5.88 22.93
N ALA A 351 -14.94 -6.21 23.98
CA ALA A 351 -15.65 -7.49 24.07
C ALA A 351 -16.61 -7.69 22.90
N ILE A 352 -17.41 -6.67 22.58
CA ILE A 352 -18.34 -6.70 21.43
C ILE A 352 -17.58 -6.83 20.10
N THR A 353 -16.48 -6.07 19.93
CA THR A 353 -15.65 -6.15 18.72
C THR A 353 -15.10 -7.55 18.49
N ARG A 354 -14.57 -8.19 19.55
CA ARG A 354 -14.06 -9.56 19.48
C ARG A 354 -15.17 -10.58 19.18
N GLN A 355 -16.36 -10.40 19.78
CA GLN A 355 -17.51 -11.25 19.53
C GLN A 355 -17.96 -11.17 18.07
N VAL A 356 -18.12 -9.95 17.52
CA VAL A 356 -18.50 -9.74 16.12
C VAL A 356 -17.48 -10.39 15.17
N LEU A 357 -16.19 -10.24 15.45
CA LEU A 357 -15.14 -10.87 14.65
C LEU A 357 -15.21 -12.39 14.70
N ALA A 358 -15.33 -12.98 15.91
CA ALA A 358 -15.40 -14.42 16.10
C ALA A 358 -16.62 -15.03 15.40
N ASP A 359 -17.78 -14.41 15.55
CA ASP A 359 -19.03 -14.83 14.90
C ASP A 359 -18.92 -14.73 13.37
N PHE A 360 -18.27 -13.67 12.86
CA PHE A 360 -18.06 -13.52 11.43
C PHE A 360 -17.11 -14.56 10.85
N ILE A 361 -16.04 -14.92 11.55
CA ILE A 361 -15.13 -16.00 11.14
C ILE A 361 -15.85 -17.36 11.16
N ALA A 362 -16.64 -17.63 12.19
CA ALA A 362 -17.33 -18.91 12.35
C ALA A 362 -18.41 -19.13 11.27
N HIS A 363 -19.22 -18.13 10.99
CA HIS A 363 -20.42 -18.27 10.16
C HIS A 363 -20.26 -17.68 8.74
N GLY A 364 -19.30 -16.76 8.53
CA GLY A 364 -19.13 -16.01 7.28
C GLY A 364 -20.19 -14.93 7.11
N PRO A 365 -20.25 -14.32 5.91
CA PRO A 365 -21.32 -13.39 5.54
C PRO A 365 -22.63 -14.11 5.25
N THR A 366 -23.73 -13.38 5.30
CA THR A 366 -24.98 -13.79 4.67
C THR A 366 -24.92 -13.56 3.15
N GLU A 367 -25.81 -14.22 2.38
CA GLU A 367 -25.92 -13.98 0.94
C GLU A 367 -26.25 -12.50 0.62
N ALA A 368 -27.10 -11.87 1.44
CA ALA A 368 -27.47 -10.46 1.25
C ALA A 368 -26.25 -9.51 1.47
N GLU A 369 -25.44 -9.74 2.50
CA GLU A 369 -24.24 -8.96 2.75
C GLU A 369 -23.20 -9.16 1.65
N LEU A 370 -23.01 -10.41 1.21
CA LEU A 370 -22.09 -10.74 0.14
C LEU A 370 -22.52 -10.05 -1.17
N GLN A 371 -23.80 -10.10 -1.52
CA GLN A 371 -24.30 -9.45 -2.74
C GLN A 371 -24.15 -7.93 -2.64
N ALA A 372 -24.52 -7.31 -1.53
CA ALA A 372 -24.35 -5.86 -1.33
C ALA A 372 -22.89 -5.42 -1.41
N ALA A 373 -21.95 -6.20 -0.85
CA ALA A 373 -20.53 -5.93 -0.95
C ALA A 373 -20.00 -6.03 -2.39
N LYS A 374 -20.42 -7.07 -3.14
CA LYS A 374 -20.10 -7.21 -4.57
C LYS A 374 -20.64 -6.02 -5.37
N ASP A 375 -21.90 -5.67 -5.20
CA ASP A 375 -22.53 -4.55 -5.92
C ASP A 375 -21.80 -3.24 -5.65
N ASN A 376 -21.39 -2.98 -4.41
CA ASN A 376 -20.62 -1.79 -4.05
C ASN A 376 -19.23 -1.78 -4.71
N LEU A 377 -18.47 -2.87 -4.58
CA LEU A 377 -17.09 -2.94 -5.07
C LEU A 377 -17.04 -2.96 -6.61
N ILE A 378 -17.95 -3.69 -7.26
CA ILE A 378 -18.05 -3.78 -8.72
C ILE A 378 -18.61 -2.48 -9.30
N GLY A 379 -19.68 -1.93 -8.71
CA GLY A 379 -20.26 -0.65 -9.13
C GLY A 379 -19.28 0.51 -9.00
N GLY A 380 -18.42 0.48 -7.98
CA GLY A 380 -17.35 1.47 -7.79
C GLY A 380 -16.09 1.23 -8.63
N PHE A 381 -16.00 0.14 -9.39
CA PHE A 381 -14.76 -0.25 -10.09
C PHE A 381 -14.31 0.79 -11.11
N ALA A 382 -15.22 1.33 -11.91
CA ALA A 382 -14.91 2.36 -12.90
C ALA A 382 -14.28 3.62 -12.27
N LEU A 383 -14.70 4.00 -11.06
CA LEU A 383 -14.13 5.13 -10.31
C LEU A 383 -12.70 4.88 -9.84
N ARG A 384 -12.20 3.66 -9.89
CA ARG A 384 -10.81 3.30 -9.58
C ARG A 384 -9.89 3.46 -10.79
N LEU A 385 -10.44 3.72 -11.99
CA LEU A 385 -9.74 3.77 -13.27
C LEU A 385 -10.00 5.10 -14.02
N ASP A 386 -10.73 6.04 -13.43
CA ASP A 386 -11.26 7.25 -14.06
C ASP A 386 -10.22 8.35 -14.36
N SER A 387 -8.97 8.16 -13.98
CA SER A 387 -7.90 9.12 -14.24
C SER A 387 -6.55 8.42 -14.42
N ASN A 388 -5.63 9.06 -15.17
CA ASN A 388 -4.30 8.53 -15.38
C ASN A 388 -3.59 8.19 -14.05
N ARG A 389 -3.75 9.01 -13.01
CA ARG A 389 -3.15 8.76 -11.69
C ARG A 389 -3.68 7.49 -11.04
N LYS A 390 -5.00 7.27 -11.04
CA LYS A 390 -5.60 6.07 -10.47
C LYS A 390 -5.24 4.84 -11.30
N LEU A 391 -5.26 5.00 -12.61
CA LEU A 391 -4.86 3.94 -13.54
C LEU A 391 -3.38 3.56 -13.35
N LEU A 392 -2.48 4.55 -13.22
CA LEU A 392 -1.07 4.33 -12.91
C LEU A 392 -0.88 3.54 -11.61
N GLY A 393 -1.63 3.88 -10.55
CA GLY A 393 -1.57 3.16 -9.28
C GLY A 393 -1.96 1.68 -9.42
N ASN A 394 -2.96 1.37 -10.27
CA ASN A 394 -3.35 -0.02 -10.55
C ASN A 394 -2.28 -0.76 -11.38
N VAL A 395 -1.75 -0.13 -12.42
CA VAL A 395 -0.67 -0.71 -13.26
C VAL A 395 0.58 -0.94 -12.40
N ALA A 396 0.96 0.02 -11.56
CA ALA A 396 2.09 -0.10 -10.64
C ALA A 396 1.89 -1.23 -9.61
N ASN A 397 0.66 -1.42 -9.12
CA ASN A 397 0.33 -2.54 -8.24
C ASN A 397 0.45 -3.89 -8.96
N ILE A 398 0.00 -3.99 -10.21
CA ILE A 398 0.15 -5.19 -11.06
C ILE A 398 1.64 -5.48 -11.27
N ALA A 399 2.41 -4.49 -11.70
CA ALA A 399 3.84 -4.60 -11.92
C ALA A 399 4.61 -4.99 -10.66
N TRP A 400 4.30 -4.34 -9.52
CA TRP A 400 5.01 -4.55 -8.27
C TRP A 400 4.80 -5.96 -7.68
N ASN A 401 3.58 -6.46 -7.78
CA ASN A 401 3.21 -7.75 -7.20
C ASN A 401 3.20 -8.90 -8.22
N ASP A 402 3.76 -8.70 -9.41
CA ASP A 402 3.82 -9.68 -10.50
C ASP A 402 2.45 -10.33 -10.80
N LEU A 403 1.39 -9.50 -10.78
CA LEU A 403 0.04 -9.96 -11.10
C LEU A 403 -0.13 -10.13 -12.63
N PRO A 404 -1.07 -10.97 -13.09
CA PRO A 404 -1.35 -11.12 -14.52
C PRO A 404 -1.70 -9.77 -15.18
N LEU A 405 -1.30 -9.57 -16.45
CA LEU A 405 -1.55 -8.32 -17.17
C LEU A 405 -3.05 -8.05 -17.36
N ASP A 406 -3.85 -9.09 -17.46
CA ASP A 406 -5.31 -9.07 -17.55
C ASP A 406 -6.02 -9.04 -16.18
N TYR A 407 -5.28 -8.77 -15.11
CA TYR A 407 -5.81 -8.79 -13.74
C TYR A 407 -7.06 -7.91 -13.57
N LEU A 408 -7.05 -6.71 -14.16
CA LEU A 408 -8.17 -5.76 -14.07
C LEU A 408 -9.36 -6.20 -14.93
N ASP A 409 -9.12 -6.85 -16.08
CA ASP A 409 -10.17 -7.35 -16.97
C ASP A 409 -11.01 -8.43 -16.29
N HIS A 410 -10.37 -9.25 -15.47
CA HIS A 410 -11.02 -10.36 -14.77
C HIS A 410 -11.43 -10.04 -13.34
N TRP A 411 -11.04 -8.89 -12.80
CA TRP A 411 -11.24 -8.55 -11.38
C TRP A 411 -12.71 -8.58 -10.96
N THR A 412 -13.58 -7.92 -11.72
CA THR A 412 -15.03 -7.87 -11.44
C THR A 412 -15.67 -9.25 -11.57
N HIS A 413 -15.31 -10.02 -12.60
CA HIS A 413 -15.81 -11.36 -12.81
C HIS A 413 -15.38 -12.31 -11.68
N ARG A 414 -14.09 -12.27 -11.29
CA ARG A 414 -13.57 -13.08 -10.18
C ARG A 414 -14.27 -12.73 -8.86
N LEU A 415 -14.52 -11.43 -8.62
CA LEU A 415 -15.23 -10.99 -7.42
C LEU A 415 -16.69 -11.48 -7.43
N GLN A 416 -17.38 -11.39 -8.60
CA GLN A 416 -18.75 -11.85 -8.77
C GLN A 416 -18.90 -13.36 -8.54
N ALA A 417 -17.90 -14.15 -8.92
CA ALA A 417 -17.91 -15.61 -8.80
C ALA A 417 -17.76 -16.14 -7.37
N LEU A 418 -17.24 -15.33 -6.43
CA LEU A 418 -17.04 -15.76 -5.04
C LEU A 418 -18.38 -16.05 -4.35
N THR A 419 -18.43 -17.13 -3.58
CA THR A 419 -19.59 -17.55 -2.79
C THR A 419 -19.38 -17.25 -1.28
N VAL A 420 -20.44 -17.33 -0.50
CA VAL A 420 -20.38 -17.28 0.98
C VAL A 420 -19.41 -18.33 1.51
N ALA A 421 -19.41 -19.52 0.93
CA ALA A 421 -18.52 -20.61 1.33
C ALA A 421 -17.04 -20.27 1.07
N ASP A 422 -16.72 -19.62 -0.05
CA ASP A 422 -15.35 -19.19 -0.36
C ASP A 422 -14.86 -18.15 0.63
N VAL A 423 -15.68 -17.12 0.91
CA VAL A 423 -15.33 -16.07 1.88
C VAL A 423 -15.15 -16.67 3.26
N ARG A 424 -16.12 -17.48 3.75
CA ARG A 424 -16.04 -18.13 5.06
C ARG A 424 -14.79 -19.00 5.17
N SER A 425 -14.47 -19.80 4.14
CA SER A 425 -13.30 -20.68 4.14
C SER A 425 -12.00 -19.87 4.18
N ALA A 426 -11.92 -18.75 3.46
CA ALA A 426 -10.77 -17.85 3.51
C ALA A 426 -10.60 -17.21 4.89
N LEU A 427 -11.70 -16.71 5.49
CA LEU A 427 -11.67 -16.17 6.86
C LEU A 427 -11.13 -17.20 7.86
N GLN A 428 -11.63 -18.42 7.82
CA GLN A 428 -11.22 -19.50 8.74
C GLN A 428 -9.78 -19.95 8.55
N ARG A 429 -9.24 -19.89 7.30
CA ARG A 429 -7.84 -20.20 7.05
C ARG A 429 -6.89 -19.14 7.59
N HIS A 430 -7.25 -17.87 7.45
CA HIS A 430 -6.32 -16.76 7.66
C HIS A 430 -6.54 -16.01 8.96
N TRP A 431 -7.77 -15.94 9.50
CA TRP A 431 -8.05 -15.18 10.72
C TRP A 431 -8.28 -16.11 11.91
N GLN A 432 -7.48 -15.88 12.95
CA GLN A 432 -7.46 -16.73 14.14
C GLN A 432 -7.85 -15.90 15.37
N PRO A 433 -9.13 -15.92 15.78
CA PRO A 433 -9.66 -15.05 16.83
C PRO A 433 -9.02 -15.28 18.21
N ASP A 434 -8.42 -16.44 18.43
CA ASP A 434 -7.70 -16.84 19.64
C ASP A 434 -6.22 -16.41 19.66
N ARG A 435 -5.71 -15.81 18.56
CA ARG A 435 -4.30 -15.41 18.42
C ARG A 435 -4.16 -13.96 17.98
N LEU A 436 -4.96 -13.07 18.54
CA LEU A 436 -4.94 -11.66 18.18
C LEU A 436 -3.99 -10.87 19.07
N VAL A 437 -3.35 -9.87 18.50
CA VAL A 437 -2.80 -8.76 19.25
C VAL A 437 -3.93 -7.79 19.55
N THR A 438 -4.06 -7.41 20.81
CA THR A 438 -4.96 -6.34 21.25
C THR A 438 -4.15 -5.28 21.96
N VAL A 439 -4.30 -4.03 21.50
CA VAL A 439 -3.74 -2.86 22.18
C VAL A 439 -4.88 -2.00 22.68
N VAL A 440 -4.89 -1.70 23.96
CA VAL A 440 -5.82 -0.76 24.59
C VAL A 440 -5.01 0.33 25.27
N LEU A 441 -5.16 1.56 24.81
CA LEU A 441 -4.47 2.71 25.36
C LEU A 441 -5.47 3.69 25.92
N GLY A 442 -5.26 4.18 27.16
CA GLY A 442 -6.07 5.21 27.79
C GLY A 442 -7.41 4.74 28.36
N ALA A 443 -7.61 3.41 28.52
CA ALA A 443 -8.76 2.90 29.27
C ALA A 443 -8.64 3.23 30.76
N GLN A 444 -9.77 3.50 31.41
CA GLN A 444 -9.79 3.54 32.88
C GLN A 444 -9.66 2.11 33.42
N ALA A 445 -8.91 1.96 34.51
CA ALA A 445 -8.94 0.71 35.26
C ALA A 445 -10.41 0.45 35.70
N PRO A 446 -10.89 -0.82 35.67
CA PRO A 446 -12.18 -1.15 36.23
C PRO A 446 -12.26 -0.57 37.65
N SER A 447 -13.23 0.31 37.90
CA SER A 447 -13.48 0.80 39.24
C SER A 447 -13.85 -0.41 40.11
N THR A 448 -12.96 -0.80 41.02
CA THR A 448 -13.32 -1.75 42.09
C THR A 448 -14.53 -1.14 42.78
N PRO A 449 -15.67 -1.88 42.93
CA PRO A 449 -16.78 -1.35 43.69
C PRO A 449 -16.23 -0.90 45.05
N SER A 450 -16.30 0.37 45.35
CA SER A 450 -16.02 0.86 46.73
C SER A 450 -17.01 0.16 47.65
N ALA A 451 -16.46 -0.62 48.60
CA ALA A 451 -17.24 -1.18 49.65
C ALA A 451 -18.09 -0.04 50.31
N PRO A 452 -19.37 -0.27 50.58
CA PRO A 452 -20.20 0.74 51.22
C PRO A 452 -19.55 1.16 52.52
N SER A 453 -19.25 2.45 52.66
CA SER A 453 -18.77 3.06 53.91
C SER A 453 -19.85 2.85 54.96
N ALA A 454 -19.65 1.86 55.83
CA ALA A 454 -20.37 1.76 57.08
C ALA A 454 -19.91 2.93 57.95
N THR A 455 -20.79 3.85 58.26
CA THR A 455 -20.90 4.57 59.54
C THR A 455 -21.53 5.94 59.32
N GLU A 456 -22.84 5.97 59.50
CA GLU A 456 -23.46 7.06 60.24
C GLU A 456 -24.45 6.43 61.23
N GLN A 457 -23.91 6.07 62.40
CA GLN A 457 -24.73 5.86 63.56
C GLN A 457 -25.07 7.22 64.16
N GLU A 458 -26.30 7.58 63.96
CA GLU A 458 -27.26 8.20 64.88
C GLU A 458 -26.67 8.67 66.21
N LYS A 459 -26.77 9.98 66.49
CA LYS A 459 -26.91 10.57 67.80
C LYS A 459 -28.09 11.55 67.74
N GLN A 460 -29.24 11.03 68.31
CA GLN A 460 -30.23 11.88 68.94
C GLN A 460 -29.93 12.01 70.45
N PRO A 461 -30.32 13.09 71.05
CA PRO A 461 -31.32 13.05 72.12
C PRO A 461 -32.62 13.65 71.71
#